data_6b010558fa5ecf07b78d55c19fd4dc00
#
_entry.id   6b010558fa5ecf07b78d55c19fd4dc00
#
_cell.length_a   1.000
_cell.length_b   1.000
_cell.length_c   1.000
_cell.angle_alpha   90.00
_cell.angle_beta   90.00
_cell.angle_gamma   90.00
#
_symmetry.space_group_name_H-M   'P 1'
#
loop_
_entity.id
_entity.type
_entity.pdbx_description
1 polymer ?
#
loop_
_entity_poly.entity_id
_entity_poly.type
_entity_poly.pdbx_seq_one_letter_code
_entity_poly.pdbx_strand_id
1 'polypeptide(L)'
;EICACLVGSEMCIRDRPGKPYGEGAAEALHAGLSLFEKHGFLGKNWDNYAIDTVINGKKLGLDILAHLDVVPGGDGWTKTTPFEPIVEDGKMYGRGTSDDKGPAVAALYAMKAVRDLGFELDKDVRLILGSDEECGSSDIAYYFGKNTHAPMTISPDADFPLVFLEKGSLHTTFTAEVSLEEGLPRVRSAVSGIKVNVVPAKADAVVEGMTADEMNKYVKEAEDETGVKFTVSLAEDGALMIHADGVSAHAASPMDGNNALTAL
;
A
#
# COMPACT_ATOMS: atom_id res chain seq x y z
N GLU A 1 18.90 9.28 -9.96
CA GLU A 1 19.10 9.57 -8.54
C GLU A 1 17.89 9.15 -7.67
N ILE A 2 16.68 9.25 -8.19
CA ILE A 2 15.45 8.82 -7.50
C ILE A 2 15.45 7.31 -7.22
N CYS A 3 16.03 6.50 -8.12
CA CYS A 3 16.00 5.05 -8.04
C CYS A 3 16.82 4.45 -6.88
N ALA A 4 17.92 5.06 -6.48
CA ALA A 4 18.87 4.41 -5.57
C ALA A 4 18.59 4.63 -4.08
N CYS A 5 17.89 5.71 -3.72
CA CYS A 5 17.76 6.14 -2.33
C CYS A 5 16.43 5.75 -1.66
N LEU A 6 15.44 5.25 -2.42
CA LEU A 6 14.08 5.11 -1.93
C LEU A 6 13.50 3.69 -2.06
N VAL A 7 14.35 2.69 -2.30
CA VAL A 7 13.93 1.30 -2.50
C VAL A 7 14.04 0.53 -1.18
N GLY A 8 13.03 -0.27 -0.85
CA GLY A 8 13.13 -1.32 0.17
C GLY A 8 12.55 -1.00 1.54
N SER A 9 11.61 -0.08 1.68
CA SER A 9 10.85 0.04 2.93
C SER A 9 9.63 -0.87 2.91
N GLU A 10 9.84 -2.18 3.13
CA GLU A 10 8.71 -3.07 3.38
C GLU A 10 8.03 -2.73 4.70
N MET A 11 6.71 -2.79 4.65
CA MET A 11 5.78 -2.43 5.69
C MET A 11 5.89 -3.29 6.96
N CYS A 12 5.78 -2.62 8.10
CA CYS A 12 5.25 -3.16 9.36
C CYS A 12 6.02 -4.28 10.08
N ILE A 13 7.22 -3.95 10.56
CA ILE A 13 7.62 -4.48 11.87
C ILE A 13 7.44 -3.32 12.85
N ARG A 14 6.25 -3.17 13.42
CA ARG A 14 5.95 -2.16 14.44
C ARG A 14 6.70 -2.45 15.74
N ASP A 15 6.94 -1.39 16.53
CA ASP A 15 7.36 -1.43 17.93
C ASP A 15 8.83 -1.75 18.21
N ARG A 16 9.76 -1.23 17.40
CA ARG A 16 11.16 -1.18 17.82
C ARG A 16 11.47 0.18 18.46
N PRO A 17 12.18 0.21 19.60
CA PRO A 17 12.62 1.46 20.20
C PRO A 17 13.36 2.36 19.19
N GLY A 18 12.86 3.58 18.97
CA GLY A 18 13.43 4.54 18.02
C GLY A 18 13.14 4.29 16.53
N LYS A 19 12.38 3.24 16.19
CA LYS A 19 11.95 2.91 14.81
C LYS A 19 10.50 2.42 14.85
N PRO A 20 9.54 3.34 15.02
CA PRO A 20 8.14 2.99 15.28
C PRO A 20 7.50 2.13 14.19
N TYR A 21 7.95 2.26 12.95
CA TYR A 21 7.44 1.51 11.79
C TYR A 21 8.48 0.59 11.16
N GLY A 22 9.54 0.27 11.92
CA GLY A 22 10.59 -0.65 11.51
C GLY A 22 11.81 -0.01 10.87
N GLU A 23 12.77 -0.86 10.50
CA GLU A 23 14.07 -0.45 9.95
C GLU A 23 13.92 0.23 8.59
N GLY A 24 13.18 -0.41 7.67
CA GLY A 24 13.03 0.09 6.31
C GLY A 24 12.34 1.46 6.23
N ALA A 25 11.32 1.71 7.06
CA ALA A 25 10.68 3.02 7.16
C ALA A 25 11.65 4.09 7.68
N ALA A 26 12.44 3.77 8.72
CA ALA A 26 13.45 4.68 9.24
C ALA A 26 14.57 4.96 8.21
N GLU A 27 15.01 3.95 7.45
CA GLU A 27 15.99 4.12 6.37
C GLU A 27 15.44 5.00 5.24
N ALA A 28 14.18 4.86 4.88
CA ALA A 28 13.52 5.72 3.88
C ALA A 28 13.50 7.19 4.34
N LEU A 29 13.17 7.46 5.61
CA LEU A 29 13.23 8.80 6.18
C LEU A 29 14.67 9.36 6.17
N HIS A 30 15.68 8.57 6.51
CA HIS A 30 17.08 9.01 6.45
C HIS A 30 17.53 9.29 5.02
N ALA A 31 17.10 8.49 4.05
CA ALA A 31 17.35 8.76 2.63
C ALA A 31 16.69 10.07 2.18
N GLY A 32 15.45 10.33 2.64
CA GLY A 32 14.76 11.58 2.42
C GLY A 32 15.50 12.80 2.99
N LEU A 33 16.03 12.70 4.22
CA LEU A 33 16.85 13.75 4.82
C LEU A 33 18.13 14.00 4.00
N SER A 34 18.80 12.93 3.59
CA SER A 34 20.01 13.04 2.75
C SER A 34 19.71 13.72 1.41
N LEU A 35 18.51 13.47 0.86
CA LEU A 35 18.04 14.14 -0.36
C LEU A 35 17.76 15.63 -0.12
N PHE A 36 17.16 16.00 1.01
CA PHE A 36 16.97 17.40 1.41
C PHE A 36 18.33 18.12 1.49
N GLU A 37 19.29 17.57 2.23
CA GLU A 37 20.64 18.14 2.39
C GLU A 37 21.35 18.27 1.04
N LYS A 38 21.31 17.26 0.19
CA LYS A 38 21.90 17.28 -1.15
C LYS A 38 21.40 18.44 -1.99
N HIS A 39 20.13 18.80 -1.83
CA HIS A 39 19.50 19.91 -2.54
C HIS A 39 19.51 21.23 -1.76
N GLY A 40 20.26 21.31 -0.65
CA GLY A 40 20.45 22.53 0.13
C GLY A 40 19.24 22.92 0.98
N PHE A 41 18.43 21.95 1.38
CA PHE A 41 17.36 22.13 2.35
C PHE A 41 17.79 21.60 3.71
N LEU A 42 17.38 22.28 4.78
CA LEU A 42 17.59 21.82 6.15
C LEU A 42 16.41 20.93 6.55
N GLY A 43 16.66 19.63 6.61
CA GLY A 43 15.66 18.68 7.06
C GLY A 43 15.68 18.48 8.57
N LYS A 44 14.52 18.15 9.14
CA LYS A 44 14.38 17.74 10.55
C LYS A 44 13.72 16.38 10.63
N ASN A 45 14.27 15.49 11.47
CA ASN A 45 13.69 14.20 11.80
C ASN A 45 12.87 14.32 13.11
N TRP A 46 11.66 13.81 13.07
CA TRP A 46 10.73 13.79 14.19
C TRP A 46 10.60 12.36 14.72
N ASP A 47 11.68 11.92 15.39
CA ASP A 47 11.78 10.63 16.09
C ASP A 47 11.49 9.40 15.19
N ASN A 48 11.82 9.49 13.89
CA ASN A 48 11.53 8.49 12.86
C ASN A 48 10.04 8.19 12.63
N TYR A 49 9.16 9.13 12.98
CA TYR A 49 7.76 9.13 12.53
C TYR A 49 7.63 9.86 11.20
N ALA A 50 8.22 11.02 11.09
CA ALA A 50 8.21 11.84 9.87
C ALA A 50 9.47 12.70 9.79
N ILE A 51 9.71 13.24 8.60
CA ILE A 51 10.71 14.28 8.37
C ILE A 51 10.05 15.49 7.72
N ASP A 52 10.62 16.67 7.92
CA ASP A 52 10.15 17.88 7.24
C ASP A 52 11.30 18.78 6.80
N THR A 53 10.97 19.69 5.88
CA THR A 53 11.82 20.80 5.48
C THR A 53 10.97 21.99 5.03
N VAL A 54 11.57 23.18 5.04
CA VAL A 54 10.94 24.44 4.63
C VAL A 54 11.82 25.18 3.62
N ILE A 55 11.24 26.13 2.88
CA ILE A 55 11.99 26.93 1.88
C ILE A 55 12.79 28.04 2.54
N ASN A 56 12.20 28.86 3.43
CA ASN A 56 12.77 30.11 3.87
C ASN A 56 12.61 30.44 5.37
N GLY A 57 11.92 29.61 6.16
CA GLY A 57 11.71 29.79 7.59
C GLY A 57 10.72 30.91 7.97
N LYS A 58 9.94 31.43 7.02
CA LYS A 58 8.87 32.40 7.29
C LYS A 58 7.65 31.69 7.93
N LYS A 59 6.59 32.47 8.22
CA LYS A 59 5.32 31.92 8.68
C LYS A 59 4.73 30.97 7.62
N LEU A 60 4.35 29.76 8.03
CA LEU A 60 3.77 28.75 7.15
C LEU A 60 2.51 29.22 6.43
N GLY A 61 2.40 28.88 5.18
CA GLY A 61 1.26 29.12 4.31
C GLY A 61 0.71 27.84 3.69
N LEU A 62 1.58 26.87 3.43
CA LEU A 62 1.25 25.62 2.77
C LEU A 62 2.04 24.45 3.38
N ASP A 63 1.36 23.36 3.70
CA ASP A 63 1.96 22.05 3.90
C ASP A 63 1.78 21.22 2.63
N ILE A 64 2.85 20.56 2.19
CA ILE A 64 2.80 19.47 1.21
C ILE A 64 3.04 18.19 1.98
N LEU A 65 2.06 17.29 1.99
CA LEU A 65 2.10 16.05 2.74
C LEU A 65 2.25 14.88 1.79
N ALA A 66 3.30 14.09 1.97
CA ALA A 66 3.60 12.90 1.20
C ALA A 66 4.13 11.79 2.12
N HIS A 67 4.28 10.55 1.62
CA HIS A 67 4.78 9.46 2.43
C HIS A 67 5.91 8.67 1.75
N LEU A 68 6.68 7.94 2.56
CA LEU A 68 7.82 7.14 2.10
C LEU A 68 7.67 5.66 2.37
N ASP A 69 6.67 5.23 3.13
CA ASP A 69 6.31 3.83 3.24
C ASP A 69 5.60 3.35 1.97
N VAL A 70 5.50 2.05 1.80
CA VAL A 70 4.87 1.43 0.64
C VAL A 70 4.21 0.12 1.04
N VAL A 71 3.16 -0.28 0.32
CA VAL A 71 2.55 -1.61 0.46
C VAL A 71 3.54 -2.71 0.05
N PRO A 72 3.36 -3.97 0.50
CA PRO A 72 4.14 -5.11 0.04
C PRO A 72 4.21 -5.21 -1.48
N GLY A 73 5.29 -5.80 -1.98
CA GLY A 73 5.54 -5.92 -3.41
C GLY A 73 4.40 -6.51 -4.21
N GLY A 74 3.76 -7.57 -3.69
CA GLY A 74 2.71 -8.30 -4.39
C GLY A 74 3.24 -9.10 -5.59
N ASP A 75 2.31 -9.76 -6.28
CA ASP A 75 2.58 -10.57 -7.47
C ASP A 75 2.29 -9.78 -8.77
N GLY A 76 2.61 -10.38 -9.93
CA GLY A 76 2.24 -9.86 -11.24
C GLY A 76 3.20 -8.86 -11.86
N TRP A 77 4.37 -8.66 -11.29
CA TRP A 77 5.41 -7.81 -11.86
C TRP A 77 5.99 -8.42 -13.13
N THR A 78 5.93 -7.67 -14.24
CA THR A 78 6.36 -8.15 -15.56
C THR A 78 7.57 -7.40 -16.13
N LYS A 79 7.83 -6.19 -15.67
CA LYS A 79 8.93 -5.33 -16.13
C LYS A 79 10.15 -5.41 -15.24
N THR A 80 9.94 -5.52 -13.91
CA THR A 80 10.99 -5.59 -12.90
C THR A 80 10.45 -6.29 -11.67
N THR A 81 11.28 -6.50 -10.65
CA THR A 81 10.81 -6.87 -9.31
C THR A 81 10.35 -5.61 -8.56
N PRO A 82 9.48 -5.73 -7.53
CA PRO A 82 8.90 -4.56 -6.85
C PRO A 82 9.94 -3.52 -6.39
N PHE A 83 11.05 -3.97 -5.83
CA PHE A 83 12.05 -3.13 -5.17
C PHE A 83 13.35 -2.93 -5.97
N GLU A 84 13.36 -3.30 -7.24
CA GLU A 84 14.46 -3.05 -8.17
C GLU A 84 13.97 -2.11 -9.30
N PRO A 85 13.86 -0.80 -9.04
CA PRO A 85 13.27 0.12 -10.00
C PRO A 85 14.12 0.26 -11.26
N ILE A 86 13.45 0.27 -12.40
CA ILE A 86 14.07 0.50 -13.71
C ILE A 86 13.45 1.70 -14.42
N VAL A 87 14.19 2.30 -15.32
CA VAL A 87 13.71 3.33 -16.24
C VAL A 87 13.79 2.80 -17.65
N GLU A 88 12.65 2.71 -18.33
CA GLU A 88 12.51 2.26 -19.71
C GLU A 88 11.54 3.16 -20.46
N ASP A 89 11.90 3.63 -21.64
CA ASP A 89 11.07 4.48 -22.51
C ASP A 89 10.49 5.73 -21.80
N GLY A 90 11.29 6.36 -20.94
CA GLY A 90 10.88 7.55 -20.19
C GLY A 90 9.91 7.29 -19.04
N LYS A 91 9.64 6.04 -18.71
CA LYS A 91 8.82 5.61 -17.58
C LYS A 91 9.68 4.92 -16.53
N MET A 92 9.34 5.14 -15.26
CA MET A 92 9.96 4.45 -14.13
C MET A 92 9.00 3.39 -13.60
N TYR A 93 9.50 2.17 -13.45
CA TYR A 93 8.75 1.03 -12.93
C TYR A 93 9.36 0.59 -11.61
N GLY A 94 8.53 0.37 -10.59
CA GLY A 94 8.94 -0.07 -9.26
C GLY A 94 7.91 0.30 -8.20
N ARG A 95 7.91 -0.37 -7.06
CA ARG A 95 7.04 -0.05 -5.93
C ARG A 95 7.42 1.34 -5.37
N GLY A 96 6.42 2.21 -5.13
CA GLY A 96 6.63 3.57 -4.63
C GLY A 96 6.97 4.60 -5.71
N THR A 97 7.11 4.24 -6.99
CA THR A 97 7.43 5.22 -8.05
C THR A 97 6.26 6.14 -8.37
N SER A 98 5.03 5.70 -8.13
CA SER A 98 3.81 6.50 -8.31
C SER A 98 3.19 6.89 -6.96
N ASP A 99 3.19 5.98 -6.01
CA ASP A 99 2.57 6.05 -4.70
C ASP A 99 3.65 5.74 -3.64
N ASP A 100 4.16 6.72 -2.91
CA ASP A 100 4.06 8.18 -3.13
C ASP A 100 5.48 8.83 -3.22
N LYS A 101 6.56 8.00 -3.28
CA LYS A 101 7.97 8.47 -3.32
C LYS A 101 8.27 9.34 -4.54
N GLY A 102 7.67 9.00 -5.70
CA GLY A 102 7.81 9.82 -6.92
C GLY A 102 7.23 11.22 -6.73
N PRO A 103 5.96 11.37 -6.36
CA PRO A 103 5.34 12.66 -6.05
C PRO A 103 6.05 13.41 -4.90
N ALA A 104 6.50 12.73 -3.84
CA ALA A 104 7.29 13.33 -2.76
C ALA A 104 8.56 14.02 -3.29
N VAL A 105 9.29 13.33 -4.18
CA VAL A 105 10.49 13.90 -4.82
C VAL A 105 10.10 15.03 -5.78
N ALA A 106 9.02 14.90 -6.53
CA ALA A 106 8.54 15.97 -7.41
C ALA A 106 8.20 17.24 -6.62
N ALA A 107 7.57 17.10 -5.44
CA ALA A 107 7.29 18.21 -4.53
C ALA A 107 8.58 18.91 -4.06
N LEU A 108 9.60 18.13 -3.67
CA LEU A 108 10.90 18.69 -3.30
C LEU A 108 11.55 19.49 -4.45
N TYR A 109 11.49 18.94 -5.67
CA TYR A 109 12.04 19.63 -6.84
C TYR A 109 11.21 20.87 -7.23
N ALA A 110 9.90 20.88 -7.01
CA ALA A 110 9.08 22.08 -7.16
C ALA A 110 9.50 23.17 -6.17
N MET A 111 9.68 22.81 -4.88
CA MET A 111 10.21 23.74 -3.87
C MET A 111 11.59 24.26 -4.24
N LYS A 112 12.46 23.37 -4.73
CA LYS A 112 13.79 23.74 -5.21
C LYS A 112 13.72 24.72 -6.38
N ALA A 113 12.87 24.48 -7.35
CA ALA A 113 12.69 25.35 -8.51
C ALA A 113 12.25 26.77 -8.07
N VAL A 114 11.28 26.87 -7.17
CA VAL A 114 10.80 28.15 -6.62
C VAL A 114 11.96 28.91 -5.97
N ARG A 115 12.75 28.23 -5.13
CA ARG A 115 13.90 28.82 -4.45
C ARG A 115 15.01 29.26 -5.44
N ASP A 116 15.39 28.38 -6.35
CA ASP A 116 16.52 28.60 -7.27
C ASP A 116 16.20 29.68 -8.31
N LEU A 117 14.93 29.86 -8.67
CA LEU A 117 14.46 30.97 -9.51
C LEU A 117 14.36 32.28 -8.77
N GLY A 118 14.62 32.31 -7.47
CA GLY A 118 14.62 33.52 -6.66
C GLY A 118 13.24 34.14 -6.41
N PHE A 119 12.18 33.33 -6.47
CA PHE A 119 10.84 33.83 -6.10
C PHE A 119 10.77 34.17 -4.61
N GLU A 120 10.37 35.39 -4.31
CA GLU A 120 10.09 35.79 -2.94
C GLU A 120 8.69 35.35 -2.55
N LEU A 121 8.61 34.40 -1.62
CA LEU A 121 7.35 33.95 -1.04
C LEU A 121 7.00 34.80 0.20
N ASP A 122 5.78 35.26 0.32
CA ASP A 122 5.26 35.95 1.51
C ASP A 122 5.13 34.99 2.70
N LYS A 123 4.86 33.73 2.44
CA LYS A 123 4.74 32.64 3.41
C LYS A 123 5.61 31.47 3.02
N ASP A 124 5.90 30.62 3.98
CA ASP A 124 6.70 29.43 3.75
C ASP A 124 5.86 28.26 3.24
N VAL A 125 6.54 27.36 2.54
CA VAL A 125 6.05 26.04 2.14
C VAL A 125 6.85 25.00 2.89
N ARG A 126 6.16 24.07 3.54
CA ARG A 126 6.75 22.95 4.26
C ARG A 126 6.40 21.66 3.55
N LEU A 127 7.42 20.85 3.25
CA LEU A 127 7.25 19.46 2.82
C LEU A 127 7.39 18.55 4.03
N ILE A 128 6.39 17.72 4.25
CA ILE A 128 6.33 16.70 5.30
C ILE A 128 6.31 15.35 4.63
N LEU A 129 7.23 14.46 4.99
CA LEU A 129 7.28 13.08 4.50
C LEU A 129 7.04 12.14 5.69
N GLY A 130 5.91 11.44 5.63
CA GLY A 130 5.49 10.43 6.60
C GLY A 130 6.06 9.05 6.31
N SER A 131 5.75 8.10 7.18
CA SER A 131 6.23 6.72 7.09
C SER A 131 5.23 5.65 7.57
N ASP A 132 3.94 5.97 7.67
CA ASP A 132 2.85 5.06 8.09
C ASP A 132 1.52 5.34 7.36
N GLU A 133 1.53 5.97 6.20
CA GLU A 133 0.31 6.29 5.45
C GLU A 133 -0.47 5.02 5.14
N GLU A 134 0.19 4.03 4.58
CA GLU A 134 -0.33 2.74 4.15
C GLU A 134 -0.88 1.86 5.30
N CYS A 135 -0.64 2.28 6.55
CA CYS A 135 -1.02 1.55 7.75
C CYS A 135 -1.82 2.37 8.77
N GLY A 136 -2.33 3.55 8.37
CA GLY A 136 -3.28 4.35 9.14
C GLY A 136 -2.76 5.67 9.68
N SER A 137 -1.65 6.19 9.13
CA SER A 137 -1.17 7.59 9.31
C SER A 137 -0.98 8.03 10.77
N SER A 138 -0.55 7.10 11.64
CA SER A 138 -0.27 7.44 13.04
C SER A 138 0.98 8.31 13.20
N ASP A 139 1.88 8.31 12.20
CA ASP A 139 3.04 9.17 12.04
C ASP A 139 2.64 10.65 11.94
N ILE A 140 1.62 10.95 11.15
CA ILE A 140 1.12 12.32 10.96
C ILE A 140 0.38 12.81 12.21
N ALA A 141 -0.34 11.92 12.90
CA ALA A 141 -0.93 12.25 14.19
C ALA A 141 0.16 12.61 15.22
N TYR A 142 1.28 11.86 15.26
CA TYR A 142 2.44 12.17 16.10
C TYR A 142 3.10 13.50 15.71
N TYR A 143 3.31 13.70 14.41
CA TYR A 143 3.93 14.92 13.88
C TYR A 143 3.13 16.17 14.25
N PHE A 144 1.84 16.20 14.00
CA PHE A 144 0.97 17.33 14.34
C PHE A 144 0.62 17.46 15.82
N GLY A 145 0.89 16.44 16.62
CA GLY A 145 0.92 16.54 18.07
C GLY A 145 2.04 17.48 18.59
N LYS A 146 3.09 17.68 17.76
CA LYS A 146 4.25 18.54 18.09
C LYS A 146 4.37 19.79 17.22
N ASN A 147 3.63 19.88 16.13
CA ASN A 147 3.70 20.96 15.15
C ASN A 147 2.32 21.52 14.83
N THR A 148 2.27 22.78 14.45
CA THR A 148 1.03 23.42 13.97
C THR A 148 0.85 23.17 12.49
N HIS A 149 -0.40 23.03 12.04
CA HIS A 149 -0.75 22.98 10.63
C HIS A 149 -0.52 24.31 9.92
N ALA A 150 -0.14 24.26 8.64
CA ALA A 150 -0.29 25.42 7.77
C ALA A 150 -1.79 25.69 7.50
N PRO A 151 -2.15 26.91 7.06
CA PRO A 151 -3.54 27.23 6.68
C PRO A 151 -4.10 26.39 5.53
N MET A 152 -3.22 25.84 4.69
CA MET A 152 -3.57 24.94 3.58
C MET A 152 -2.65 23.73 3.60
N THR A 153 -3.21 22.59 3.20
CA THR A 153 -2.45 21.36 2.99
C THR A 153 -2.86 20.78 1.65
N ILE A 154 -1.87 20.30 0.89
CA ILE A 154 -2.07 19.48 -0.30
C ILE A 154 -1.33 18.16 -0.11
N SER A 155 -1.88 17.08 -0.67
CA SER A 155 -1.18 15.81 -0.84
C SER A 155 -1.06 15.52 -2.33
N PRO A 156 0.13 15.21 -2.85
CA PRO A 156 0.31 14.82 -4.25
C PRO A 156 -0.02 13.35 -4.50
N ASP A 157 -0.50 12.64 -3.50
CA ASP A 157 -0.82 11.23 -3.49
C ASP A 157 -2.22 10.96 -4.06
N ALA A 158 -2.45 11.40 -5.30
CA ALA A 158 -3.73 11.24 -5.98
C ALA A 158 -3.59 11.47 -7.50
N ASP A 159 -4.65 11.15 -8.23
CA ASP A 159 -4.76 11.42 -9.66
C ASP A 159 -4.83 12.94 -9.94
N PHE A 160 -4.20 13.34 -11.06
CA PHE A 160 -4.23 14.72 -11.51
C PHE A 160 -5.49 15.02 -12.35
N PRO A 161 -5.99 16.28 -12.37
CA PRO A 161 -5.36 17.47 -11.76
C PRO A 161 -5.72 17.69 -10.30
N LEU A 162 -6.84 17.18 -9.82
CA LEU A 162 -7.30 17.37 -8.44
C LEU A 162 -8.37 16.34 -8.08
N VAL A 163 -8.13 15.59 -7.02
CA VAL A 163 -9.15 14.77 -6.35
C VAL A 163 -9.70 15.59 -5.18
N PHE A 164 -11.00 15.84 -5.17
CA PHE A 164 -11.71 16.60 -4.13
C PHE A 164 -12.89 15.81 -3.54
N LEU A 165 -13.10 14.58 -4.03
CA LEU A 165 -14.14 13.67 -3.56
C LEU A 165 -13.58 12.25 -3.54
N GLU A 166 -13.62 11.61 -2.39
CA GLU A 166 -13.18 10.24 -2.20
C GLU A 166 -14.32 9.36 -1.70
N LYS A 167 -14.21 8.04 -1.96
CA LYS A 167 -15.14 7.05 -1.44
C LYS A 167 -14.87 6.86 0.06
N GLY A 168 -15.93 6.82 0.85
CA GLY A 168 -15.84 6.39 2.24
C GLY A 168 -15.46 4.92 2.35
N SER A 169 -14.86 4.51 3.47
CA SER A 169 -14.54 3.12 3.77
C SER A 169 -15.35 2.61 4.96
N LEU A 170 -15.81 1.36 4.88
CA LEU A 170 -16.44 0.63 5.98
C LEU A 170 -15.79 -0.74 6.09
N HIS A 171 -15.05 -0.97 7.18
CA HIS A 171 -14.46 -2.25 7.49
C HIS A 171 -15.26 -2.92 8.60
N THR A 172 -15.96 -4.01 8.29
CA THR A 172 -16.78 -4.73 9.25
C THR A 172 -16.23 -6.14 9.43
N THR A 173 -15.98 -6.53 10.67
CA THR A 173 -15.59 -7.89 11.03
C THR A 173 -16.82 -8.64 11.53
N PHE A 174 -17.09 -9.79 10.94
CA PHE A 174 -18.10 -10.73 11.40
C PHE A 174 -17.41 -11.93 12.04
N THR A 175 -17.82 -12.29 13.25
CA THR A 175 -17.35 -13.47 13.95
C THR A 175 -18.53 -14.35 14.31
N ALA A 176 -18.35 -15.67 14.22
CA ALA A 176 -19.34 -16.63 14.63
C ALA A 176 -18.63 -17.78 15.39
N GLU A 177 -19.29 -18.30 16.44
CA GLU A 177 -18.90 -19.58 17.00
C GLU A 177 -19.41 -20.68 16.06
N VAL A 178 -18.48 -21.37 15.42
CA VAL A 178 -18.81 -22.46 14.51
C VAL A 178 -18.69 -23.79 15.25
N SER A 179 -19.80 -24.49 15.44
CA SER A 179 -19.75 -25.92 15.78
C SER A 179 -19.64 -26.70 14.46
N LEU A 180 -18.61 -27.51 14.31
CA LEU A 180 -18.52 -28.42 13.17
C LEU A 180 -19.67 -29.43 13.28
N GLU A 181 -20.58 -29.41 12.30
CA GLU A 181 -21.60 -30.44 12.19
C GLU A 181 -20.94 -31.79 11.89
N GLU A 182 -21.46 -32.86 12.46
CA GLU A 182 -20.96 -34.21 12.25
C GLU A 182 -21.30 -34.79 10.86
N GLY A 183 -22.08 -34.03 10.06
CA GLY A 183 -22.51 -34.44 8.71
C GLY A 183 -21.45 -34.25 7.62
N LEU A 184 -21.51 -35.11 6.61
CA LEU A 184 -20.76 -34.99 5.35
C LEU A 184 -21.72 -34.83 4.16
N PRO A 185 -21.36 -34.09 3.09
CA PRO A 185 -20.10 -33.38 2.92
C PRO A 185 -20.02 -32.06 3.75
N ARG A 186 -18.81 -31.61 4.06
CA ARG A 186 -18.60 -30.36 4.79
C ARG A 186 -17.36 -29.62 4.35
N VAL A 187 -17.36 -28.29 4.48
CA VAL A 187 -16.16 -27.45 4.38
C VAL A 187 -15.46 -27.48 5.74
N ARG A 188 -14.23 -27.98 5.78
CA ARG A 188 -13.39 -28.02 6.97
C ARG A 188 -12.73 -26.68 7.25
N SER A 189 -12.28 -26.01 6.18
CA SER A 189 -11.68 -24.69 6.25
C SER A 189 -11.81 -23.96 4.92
N ALA A 190 -11.83 -22.64 4.97
CA ALA A 190 -11.66 -21.76 3.83
C ALA A 190 -10.81 -20.57 4.25
N VAL A 191 -9.83 -20.21 3.44
CA VAL A 191 -8.89 -19.12 3.70
C VAL A 191 -8.69 -18.30 2.45
N SER A 192 -8.70 -16.97 2.57
CA SER A 192 -8.48 -16.05 1.47
C SER A 192 -8.14 -14.65 1.99
N GLY A 193 -7.63 -13.80 1.06
CA GLY A 193 -7.37 -12.40 1.31
C GLY A 193 -6.04 -12.15 2.03
N ILE A 194 -5.40 -11.05 1.67
CA ILE A 194 -4.12 -10.58 2.26
C ILE A 194 -4.28 -9.24 2.98
N LYS A 195 -5.23 -8.42 2.53
CA LYS A 195 -5.58 -7.10 3.09
C LYS A 195 -7.07 -6.81 2.89
N VAL A 196 -7.64 -6.00 3.78
CA VAL A 196 -9.08 -5.63 3.75
C VAL A 196 -9.45 -4.74 2.57
N ASN A 197 -8.51 -4.02 1.99
CA ASN A 197 -8.71 -3.15 0.84
C ASN A 197 -8.31 -3.79 -0.51
N VAL A 198 -8.12 -5.11 -0.55
CA VAL A 198 -7.72 -5.85 -1.75
C VAL A 198 -8.75 -6.93 -2.07
N VAL A 199 -9.25 -6.96 -3.31
CA VAL A 199 -10.06 -8.06 -3.84
C VAL A 199 -9.19 -9.31 -3.87
N PRO A 200 -9.58 -10.41 -3.20
CA PRO A 200 -8.77 -11.62 -3.15
C PRO A 200 -8.60 -12.28 -4.53
N ALA A 201 -7.35 -12.41 -4.98
CA ALA A 201 -7.02 -13.15 -6.19
C ALA A 201 -6.92 -14.65 -5.95
N LYS A 202 -6.71 -15.10 -4.72
CA LYS A 202 -6.53 -16.50 -4.37
C LYS A 202 -7.40 -16.88 -3.17
N ALA A 203 -7.97 -18.08 -3.21
CA ALA A 203 -8.69 -18.66 -2.10
C ALA A 203 -8.44 -20.17 -2.06
N ASP A 204 -8.36 -20.71 -0.84
CA ASP A 204 -8.15 -22.14 -0.60
C ASP A 204 -9.27 -22.67 0.30
N ALA A 205 -9.81 -23.83 -0.03
CA ALA A 205 -10.74 -24.55 0.84
C ALA A 205 -10.36 -26.02 0.98
N VAL A 206 -10.76 -26.60 2.10
CA VAL A 206 -10.67 -28.04 2.35
C VAL A 206 -12.07 -28.59 2.57
N VAL A 207 -12.44 -29.57 1.76
CA VAL A 207 -13.78 -30.20 1.77
C VAL A 207 -13.65 -31.70 2.07
N GLU A 208 -14.49 -32.18 2.97
CA GLU A 208 -14.56 -33.60 3.37
C GLU A 208 -15.86 -34.21 2.89
N GLY A 209 -15.83 -35.51 2.59
CA GLY A 209 -17.01 -36.30 2.28
C GLY A 209 -17.53 -36.18 0.85
N MET A 210 -16.70 -35.69 -0.07
CA MET A 210 -16.95 -35.67 -1.51
C MET A 210 -15.85 -36.40 -2.27
N THR A 211 -16.19 -36.92 -3.43
CA THR A 211 -15.23 -37.43 -4.41
C THR A 211 -14.73 -36.30 -5.32
N ALA A 212 -13.55 -36.46 -5.91
CA ALA A 212 -13.03 -35.50 -6.86
C ALA A 212 -13.94 -35.35 -8.10
N ASP A 213 -14.57 -36.43 -8.55
CA ASP A 213 -15.49 -36.41 -9.70
C ASP A 213 -16.76 -35.59 -9.41
N GLU A 214 -17.28 -35.68 -8.20
CA GLU A 214 -18.41 -34.85 -7.76
C GLU A 214 -18.00 -33.39 -7.65
N MET A 215 -16.87 -33.11 -7.01
CA MET A 215 -16.35 -31.74 -6.85
C MET A 215 -16.08 -31.07 -8.19
N ASN A 216 -15.47 -31.77 -9.14
CA ASN A 216 -15.15 -31.24 -10.47
C ASN A 216 -16.41 -30.78 -11.25
N LYS A 217 -17.59 -31.28 -10.95
CA LYS A 217 -18.85 -30.80 -11.57
C LYS A 217 -19.20 -29.40 -11.05
N TYR A 218 -19.12 -29.20 -9.73
CA TYR A 218 -19.36 -27.89 -9.10
C TYR A 218 -18.30 -26.86 -9.49
N VAL A 219 -17.04 -27.27 -9.48
CA VAL A 219 -15.92 -26.44 -9.92
C VAL A 219 -16.12 -25.98 -11.37
N LYS A 220 -16.51 -26.85 -12.27
CA LYS A 220 -16.78 -26.46 -13.67
C LYS A 220 -17.93 -25.45 -13.79
N GLU A 221 -19.00 -25.65 -13.03
CA GLU A 221 -20.13 -24.73 -13.00
C GLU A 221 -19.69 -23.35 -12.48
N ALA A 222 -18.92 -23.32 -11.37
CA ALA A 222 -18.36 -22.11 -10.81
C ALA A 222 -17.39 -21.39 -11.77
N GLU A 223 -16.53 -22.13 -12.50
CA GLU A 223 -15.65 -21.56 -13.53
C GLU A 223 -16.43 -20.91 -14.67
N ASP A 224 -17.49 -21.58 -15.14
CA ASP A 224 -18.33 -21.10 -16.25
C ASP A 224 -19.12 -19.85 -15.83
N GLU A 225 -19.55 -19.75 -14.57
CA GLU A 225 -20.32 -18.63 -14.04
C GLU A 225 -19.44 -17.42 -13.69
N THR A 226 -18.30 -17.67 -13.04
CA THR A 226 -17.47 -16.61 -12.43
C THR A 226 -16.24 -16.23 -13.25
N GLY A 227 -15.77 -17.12 -14.10
CA GLY A 227 -14.49 -16.98 -14.82
C GLY A 227 -13.23 -17.19 -13.95
N VAL A 228 -13.39 -17.46 -12.65
CA VAL A 228 -12.30 -17.85 -11.75
C VAL A 228 -11.84 -19.25 -12.11
N LYS A 229 -10.54 -19.52 -12.03
CA LYS A 229 -9.97 -20.85 -12.29
C LYS A 229 -9.81 -21.64 -11.01
N PHE A 230 -10.07 -22.95 -11.09
CA PHE A 230 -9.97 -23.80 -9.92
C PHE A 230 -9.05 -25.00 -10.18
N THR A 231 -8.40 -25.44 -9.11
CA THR A 231 -7.64 -26.69 -9.07
C THR A 231 -8.13 -27.53 -7.90
N VAL A 232 -8.48 -28.78 -8.16
CA VAL A 232 -8.88 -29.75 -7.13
C VAL A 232 -7.76 -30.76 -6.97
N SER A 233 -7.32 -30.99 -5.74
CA SER A 233 -6.33 -31.97 -5.38
C SER A 233 -6.75 -32.77 -4.14
N LEU A 234 -6.19 -33.97 -3.98
CA LEU A 234 -6.47 -34.84 -2.83
C LEU A 234 -5.38 -34.65 -1.77
N ALA A 235 -5.79 -34.34 -0.54
CA ALA A 235 -4.90 -34.32 0.62
C ALA A 235 -4.58 -35.75 1.13
N GLU A 236 -3.54 -35.90 1.93
CA GLU A 236 -3.10 -37.18 2.48
C GLU A 236 -4.17 -37.87 3.35
N ASP A 237 -5.03 -37.11 3.99
CA ASP A 237 -6.14 -37.59 4.84
C ASP A 237 -7.43 -37.89 4.06
N GLY A 238 -7.40 -37.79 2.73
CA GLY A 238 -8.53 -38.06 1.85
C GLY A 238 -9.50 -36.90 1.67
N ALA A 239 -9.26 -35.73 2.27
CA ALA A 239 -10.01 -34.52 1.99
C ALA A 239 -9.65 -33.92 0.63
N LEU A 240 -10.55 -33.15 0.03
CA LEU A 240 -10.27 -32.40 -1.20
C LEU A 240 -9.74 -31.01 -0.84
N MET A 241 -8.64 -30.64 -1.44
CA MET A 241 -8.12 -29.27 -1.44
C MET A 241 -8.57 -28.58 -2.73
N ILE A 242 -9.21 -27.43 -2.59
CA ILE A 242 -9.70 -26.63 -3.72
C ILE A 242 -8.93 -25.32 -3.67
N HIS A 243 -8.27 -24.98 -4.75
CA HIS A 243 -7.59 -23.72 -4.94
C HIS A 243 -8.31 -22.93 -6.03
N ALA A 244 -8.63 -21.66 -5.74
CA ALA A 244 -9.27 -20.73 -6.67
C ALA A 244 -8.30 -19.60 -7.05
N ASP A 245 -8.15 -19.36 -8.36
CA ASP A 245 -7.33 -18.30 -8.96
C ASP A 245 -8.24 -17.29 -9.67
N GLY A 246 -8.40 -16.13 -9.06
CA GLY A 246 -9.12 -14.97 -9.59
C GLY A 246 -8.16 -13.85 -10.04
N VAL A 247 -8.61 -12.60 -9.87
CA VAL A 247 -7.84 -11.39 -10.24
C VAL A 247 -7.89 -10.38 -9.11
N SER A 248 -6.74 -9.90 -8.68
CA SER A 248 -6.64 -8.86 -7.65
C SER A 248 -7.04 -7.50 -8.21
N ALA A 249 -7.68 -6.69 -7.36
CA ALA A 249 -7.93 -5.28 -7.62
C ALA A 249 -8.03 -4.52 -6.30
N HIS A 250 -7.95 -3.19 -6.35
CA HIS A 250 -8.21 -2.38 -5.18
C HIS A 250 -9.71 -2.41 -4.82
N ALA A 251 -10.05 -2.49 -3.54
CA ALA A 251 -11.44 -2.58 -3.09
C ALA A 251 -12.31 -1.36 -3.47
N ALA A 252 -11.70 -0.21 -3.76
CA ALA A 252 -12.39 0.96 -4.29
C ALA A 252 -12.86 0.77 -5.75
N SER A 253 -12.27 -0.16 -6.50
CA SER A 253 -12.60 -0.51 -7.89
C SER A 253 -12.73 -2.03 -8.05
N PRO A 254 -13.65 -2.69 -7.32
CA PRO A 254 -13.71 -4.15 -7.27
C PRO A 254 -14.08 -4.80 -8.63
N MET A 255 -14.65 -4.02 -9.55
CA MET A 255 -15.00 -4.48 -10.90
C MET A 255 -13.78 -4.73 -11.79
N ASP A 256 -12.60 -4.21 -11.42
CA ASP A 256 -11.35 -4.45 -12.12
C ASP A 256 -10.70 -5.79 -11.72
N GLY A 257 -11.25 -6.43 -10.68
CA GLY A 257 -10.82 -7.72 -10.16
C GLY A 257 -11.84 -8.84 -10.38
N ASN A 258 -11.44 -10.06 -9.98
CA ASN A 258 -12.32 -11.21 -9.92
C ASN A 258 -12.07 -11.96 -8.60
N ASN A 259 -13.03 -11.91 -7.70
CA ASN A 259 -12.86 -12.35 -6.31
C ASN A 259 -12.89 -13.87 -6.18
N ALA A 260 -11.73 -14.47 -5.90
CA ALA A 260 -11.58 -15.91 -5.74
C ALA A 260 -12.39 -16.47 -4.54
N LEU A 261 -12.55 -15.71 -3.45
CA LEU A 261 -13.29 -16.18 -2.28
C LEU A 261 -14.79 -16.30 -2.53
N THR A 262 -15.37 -15.34 -3.25
CA THR A 262 -16.82 -15.38 -3.54
C THR A 262 -17.17 -16.36 -4.65
N ALA A 263 -16.19 -16.79 -5.43
CA ALA A 263 -16.35 -17.84 -6.44
C ALA A 263 -16.16 -19.25 -5.86
N LEU A 264 -15.40 -19.40 -4.76
CA LEU A 264 -15.15 -20.62 -4.02
C LEU A 264 -16.41 -21.05 -3.24
#